data_8b7fcf9e1b6a849b88079a91052832a0
#
_entry.id   8b7fcf9e1b6a849b88079a91052832a0
#
_cell.length_a   1.000
_cell.length_b   1.000
_cell.length_c   1.000
_cell.angle_alpha   90.00
_cell.angle_beta   90.00
_cell.angle_gamma   90.00
#
_symmetry.space_group_name_H-M   'P 1'
#
loop_
_entity.id
_entity.type
_entity.pdbx_description
1 polymer ?
#
loop_
_entity_poly.entity_id
_entity_poly.type
_entity_poly.pdbx_seq_one_letter_code
_entity_poly.pdbx_strand_id
1 'polypeptide(L)'
;MKTMAKMIGLVLGVALLVLAVPLWVYFPGHNFRTVEQGVFYGSRQMGPDALEAAIKKHKIKTVVNLRGTNPGKPWYDEEVAVCSRLGVAHEDFAWSKNRIPDPESLARFLDLMENGRKPFLAHCEGGTHRTGVAAASFLLLRGVGVEAARGQFGPFFNDAPI
;
A
#
# COMPACT_ATOMS: atom_id res chain seq x y z
N MET A 1 -39.74 -27.01 1.33
CA MET A 1 -39.13 -26.55 0.06
C MET A 1 -38.81 -25.06 0.02
N LYS A 2 -39.76 -24.13 0.26
CA LYS A 2 -39.53 -22.67 0.19
C LYS A 2 -38.48 -22.14 1.19
N THR A 3 -38.40 -22.69 2.41
CA THR A 3 -37.44 -22.30 3.44
C THR A 3 -36.03 -22.72 3.10
N MET A 4 -35.85 -23.94 2.56
CA MET A 4 -34.57 -24.47 2.13
C MET A 4 -34.02 -23.68 0.94
N ALA A 5 -34.83 -23.31 -0.04
CA ALA A 5 -34.44 -22.47 -1.15
C ALA A 5 -33.97 -21.06 -0.69
N LYS A 6 -34.64 -20.46 0.30
CA LYS A 6 -34.23 -19.19 0.90
C LYS A 6 -32.89 -19.30 1.63
N MET A 7 -32.66 -20.37 2.37
CA MET A 7 -31.37 -20.62 3.04
C MET A 7 -30.23 -20.81 2.04
N ILE A 8 -30.46 -21.58 0.98
CA ILE A 8 -29.46 -21.75 -0.08
C ILE A 8 -29.14 -20.41 -0.76
N GLY A 9 -30.16 -19.61 -1.07
CA GLY A 9 -29.97 -18.29 -1.67
C GLY A 9 -29.16 -17.35 -0.77
N LEU A 10 -29.43 -17.37 0.56
CA LEU A 10 -28.65 -16.59 1.53
C LEU A 10 -27.19 -17.03 1.59
N VAL A 11 -26.94 -18.34 1.67
CA VAL A 11 -25.57 -18.89 1.70
C VAL A 11 -24.80 -18.53 0.44
N LEU A 12 -25.40 -18.66 -0.74
CA LEU A 12 -24.78 -18.26 -2.00
C LEU A 12 -24.51 -16.76 -2.08
N GLY A 13 -25.43 -15.94 -1.60
CA GLY A 13 -25.24 -14.47 -1.52
C GLY A 13 -24.08 -14.08 -0.63
N VAL A 14 -23.97 -14.70 0.55
CA VAL A 14 -22.84 -14.46 1.47
C VAL A 14 -21.52 -14.94 0.85
N ALA A 15 -21.51 -16.13 0.22
CA ALA A 15 -20.32 -16.64 -0.44
C ALA A 15 -19.84 -15.71 -1.59
N LEU A 16 -20.77 -15.19 -2.38
CA LEU A 16 -20.45 -14.20 -3.42
C LEU A 16 -19.85 -12.91 -2.83
N LEU A 17 -20.39 -12.39 -1.74
CA LEU A 17 -19.85 -11.21 -1.07
C LEU A 17 -18.45 -11.45 -0.51
N VAL A 18 -18.22 -12.61 0.11
CA VAL A 18 -16.91 -13.00 0.66
C VAL A 18 -15.84 -13.05 -0.43
N LEU A 19 -16.21 -13.40 -1.66
CA LEU A 19 -15.29 -13.41 -2.80
C LEU A 19 -15.18 -12.05 -3.49
N ALA A 20 -16.28 -11.34 -3.66
CA ALA A 20 -16.33 -10.09 -4.43
C ALA A 20 -15.65 -8.93 -3.71
N VAL A 21 -15.79 -8.83 -2.38
CA VAL A 21 -15.20 -7.72 -1.59
C VAL A 21 -13.68 -7.71 -1.66
N PRO A 22 -12.95 -8.83 -1.40
CA PRO A 22 -11.50 -8.87 -1.56
C PRO A 22 -11.03 -8.55 -2.98
N LEU A 23 -11.73 -9.09 -4.00
CA LEU A 23 -11.41 -8.80 -5.39
C LEU A 23 -11.58 -7.31 -5.72
N TRP A 24 -12.65 -6.69 -5.22
CA TRP A 24 -12.89 -5.26 -5.38
C TRP A 24 -11.82 -4.41 -4.70
N VAL A 25 -11.46 -4.73 -3.46
CA VAL A 25 -10.43 -4.00 -2.71
C VAL A 25 -9.07 -4.11 -3.39
N TYR A 26 -8.72 -5.31 -3.86
CA TYR A 26 -7.39 -5.56 -4.43
C TYR A 26 -7.24 -4.99 -5.84
N PHE A 27 -8.18 -5.23 -6.74
CA PHE A 27 -8.05 -4.83 -8.15
C PHE A 27 -8.45 -3.36 -8.39
N PRO A 28 -9.73 -2.97 -8.39
CA PRO A 28 -10.10 -1.58 -8.65
C PRO A 28 -9.76 -0.63 -7.49
N GLY A 29 -9.74 -1.13 -6.25
CA GLY A 29 -9.33 -0.36 -5.06
C GLY A 29 -7.82 -0.23 -4.90
N HIS A 30 -7.00 -0.86 -5.74
CA HIS A 30 -5.53 -0.82 -5.70
C HIS A 30 -4.92 -1.21 -4.35
N ASN A 31 -5.61 -2.03 -3.56
CA ASN A 31 -5.20 -2.34 -2.19
C ASN A 31 -4.82 -1.07 -1.41
N PHE A 32 -5.55 0.02 -1.68
CA PHE A 32 -5.30 1.32 -1.08
C PHE A 32 -5.77 1.34 0.37
N ARG A 33 -4.92 1.82 1.26
CA ARG A 33 -5.25 1.96 2.67
C ARG A 33 -4.73 3.26 3.26
N THR A 34 -5.44 3.76 4.23
CA THR A 34 -5.01 4.86 5.07
C THR A 34 -4.30 4.29 6.29
N VAL A 35 -3.03 4.59 6.45
CA VAL A 35 -2.24 4.23 7.63
C VAL A 35 -2.37 5.32 8.69
N GLU A 36 -2.17 6.58 8.28
CA GLU A 36 -2.48 7.77 9.07
C GLU A 36 -3.08 8.83 8.13
N GLN A 37 -4.29 9.28 8.45
CA GLN A 37 -5.03 10.22 7.61
C GLN A 37 -4.26 11.53 7.40
N GLY A 38 -4.06 11.90 6.13
CA GLY A 38 -3.36 13.13 5.77
C GLY A 38 -1.84 13.07 5.93
N VAL A 39 -1.28 11.90 6.30
CA VAL A 39 0.16 11.74 6.55
C VAL A 39 0.74 10.57 5.77
N PHE A 40 0.15 9.36 5.88
CA PHE A 40 0.70 8.16 5.27
C PHE A 40 -0.38 7.25 4.70
N TYR A 41 -0.22 6.88 3.45
CA TYR A 41 -1.08 5.95 2.71
C TYR A 41 -0.25 4.80 2.14
N GLY A 42 -0.88 3.65 1.97
CA GLY A 42 -0.27 2.48 1.35
C GLY A 42 -1.10 1.98 0.16
N SER A 43 -0.45 1.39 -0.85
CA SER A 43 -1.15 0.78 -1.98
C SER A 43 -0.33 -0.32 -2.66
N ARG A 44 -0.96 -1.01 -3.63
CA ARG A 44 -0.24 -1.72 -4.68
C ARG A 44 0.24 -0.74 -5.75
N GLN A 45 1.09 -1.23 -6.68
CA GLN A 45 1.44 -0.47 -7.88
C GLN A 45 0.18 -0.01 -8.62
N MET A 46 0.11 1.28 -8.91
CA MET A 46 -0.96 1.89 -9.70
C MET A 46 -0.48 2.16 -11.12
N GLY A 47 -1.39 2.15 -12.07
CA GLY A 47 -1.13 2.76 -13.37
C GLY A 47 -1.19 4.29 -13.29
N PRO A 48 -0.75 5.00 -14.34
CA PRO A 48 -0.56 6.46 -14.32
C PRO A 48 -1.82 7.24 -13.94
N ASP A 49 -2.96 6.89 -14.50
CA ASP A 49 -4.22 7.61 -14.23
C ASP A 49 -4.70 7.42 -12.79
N ALA A 50 -4.57 6.20 -12.25
CA ALA A 50 -4.95 5.89 -10.88
C ALA A 50 -4.01 6.57 -9.88
N LEU A 51 -2.70 6.60 -10.18
CA LEU A 51 -1.72 7.30 -9.37
C LEU A 51 -1.99 8.81 -9.34
N GLU A 52 -2.22 9.42 -10.50
CA GLU A 52 -2.57 10.83 -10.59
C GLU A 52 -3.84 11.16 -9.79
N ALA A 53 -4.88 10.33 -9.92
CA ALA A 53 -6.12 10.48 -9.16
C ALA A 53 -5.87 10.39 -7.64
N ALA A 54 -5.07 9.42 -7.19
CA ALA A 54 -4.69 9.27 -5.78
C ALA A 54 -3.89 10.46 -5.26
N ILE A 55 -2.90 10.94 -6.02
CA ILE A 55 -2.10 12.11 -5.69
C ILE A 55 -2.98 13.34 -5.48
N LYS A 56 -3.88 13.62 -6.42
CA LYS A 56 -4.79 14.77 -6.34
C LYS A 56 -5.78 14.65 -5.18
N LYS A 57 -6.41 13.49 -5.04
CA LYS A 57 -7.42 13.23 -4.01
C LYS A 57 -6.85 13.34 -2.58
N HIS A 58 -5.69 12.76 -2.35
CA HIS A 58 -5.07 12.68 -1.03
C HIS A 58 -3.97 13.72 -0.81
N LYS A 59 -3.74 14.62 -1.81
CA LYS A 59 -2.73 15.68 -1.77
C LYS A 59 -1.32 15.16 -1.50
N ILE A 60 -1.01 13.97 -2.04
CA ILE A 60 0.30 13.30 -1.87
C ILE A 60 1.43 14.23 -2.31
N LYS A 61 2.49 14.27 -1.52
CA LYS A 61 3.69 15.08 -1.80
C LYS A 61 4.93 14.24 -2.06
N THR A 62 4.90 12.96 -1.63
CA THR A 62 6.00 12.03 -1.86
C THR A 62 5.42 10.64 -2.16
N VAL A 63 5.83 10.06 -3.28
CA VAL A 63 5.59 8.65 -3.63
C VAL A 63 6.84 7.86 -3.23
N VAL A 64 6.65 6.77 -2.50
CA VAL A 64 7.72 5.90 -2.01
C VAL A 64 7.61 4.54 -2.68
N ASN A 65 8.43 4.33 -3.70
CA ASN A 65 8.51 3.07 -4.42
C ASN A 65 9.39 2.07 -3.68
N LEU A 66 8.80 1.03 -3.13
CA LEU A 66 9.50 -0.03 -2.39
C LEU A 66 9.99 -1.19 -3.29
N ARG A 67 9.90 -1.04 -4.62
CA ARG A 67 10.35 -2.01 -5.62
C ARG A 67 11.76 -1.73 -6.13
N GLY A 68 12.31 -0.57 -5.76
CA GLY A 68 13.60 -0.07 -6.24
C GLY A 68 13.54 0.56 -7.63
N THR A 69 14.64 1.15 -8.02
CA THR A 69 14.83 1.81 -9.31
C THR A 69 14.77 0.80 -10.45
N ASN A 70 13.92 1.03 -11.45
CA ASN A 70 13.71 0.11 -12.56
C ASN A 70 13.55 0.85 -13.92
N PRO A 71 14.55 1.63 -14.37
CA PRO A 71 14.46 2.40 -15.60
C PRO A 71 14.26 1.49 -16.82
N GLY A 72 13.43 1.93 -17.77
CA GLY A 72 13.05 1.16 -18.94
C GLY A 72 11.91 0.18 -18.70
N LYS A 73 11.38 0.09 -17.48
CA LYS A 73 10.14 -0.65 -17.20
C LYS A 73 8.95 0.30 -17.29
N PRO A 74 7.94 0.03 -18.14
CA PRO A 74 6.82 0.96 -18.34
C PRO A 74 6.17 1.43 -17.05
N TRP A 75 5.90 0.52 -16.11
CA TRP A 75 5.28 0.86 -14.83
C TRP A 75 6.10 1.84 -13.97
N TYR A 76 7.45 1.80 -14.10
CA TYR A 76 8.37 2.68 -13.36
C TYR A 76 8.51 4.04 -14.05
N ASP A 77 8.74 4.01 -15.35
CA ASP A 77 8.95 5.23 -16.13
C ASP A 77 7.68 6.10 -16.15
N GLU A 78 6.50 5.47 -16.25
CA GLU A 78 5.20 6.14 -16.15
C GLU A 78 4.97 6.75 -14.77
N GLU A 79 5.33 6.05 -13.69
CA GLU A 79 5.22 6.54 -12.31
C GLU A 79 6.10 7.76 -12.07
N VAL A 80 7.37 7.68 -12.47
CA VAL A 80 8.33 8.81 -12.40
C VAL A 80 7.82 10.00 -13.21
N ALA A 81 7.29 9.77 -14.41
CA ALA A 81 6.73 10.83 -15.26
C ALA A 81 5.51 11.51 -14.61
N VAL A 82 4.60 10.75 -13.98
CA VAL A 82 3.46 11.31 -13.25
C VAL A 82 3.93 12.15 -12.08
N CYS A 83 4.85 11.65 -11.26
CA CYS A 83 5.40 12.35 -10.11
C CYS A 83 6.07 13.67 -10.53
N SER A 84 6.93 13.61 -11.54
CA SER A 84 7.62 14.78 -12.09
C SER A 84 6.65 15.85 -12.59
N ARG A 85 5.65 15.45 -13.38
CA ARG A 85 4.64 16.36 -13.94
C ARG A 85 3.80 17.05 -12.87
N LEU A 86 3.55 16.37 -11.75
CA LEU A 86 2.74 16.89 -10.64
C LEU A 86 3.57 17.56 -9.53
N GLY A 87 4.90 17.65 -9.65
CA GLY A 87 5.78 18.22 -8.65
C GLY A 87 5.82 17.43 -7.34
N VAL A 88 5.57 16.12 -7.42
CA VAL A 88 5.60 15.17 -6.30
C VAL A 88 6.99 14.53 -6.24
N ALA A 89 7.57 14.43 -5.04
CA ALA A 89 8.83 13.74 -4.83
C ALA A 89 8.64 12.23 -5.09
N HIS A 90 9.64 11.60 -5.68
CA HIS A 90 9.68 10.16 -5.93
C HIS A 90 10.92 9.57 -5.28
N GLU A 91 10.74 8.61 -4.37
CA GLU A 91 11.79 8.01 -3.58
C GLU A 91 11.83 6.49 -3.77
N ASP A 92 12.99 5.97 -4.13
CA ASP A 92 13.19 4.55 -4.40
C ASP A 92 13.85 3.83 -3.23
N PHE A 93 13.25 2.70 -2.81
CA PHE A 93 13.78 1.76 -1.83
C PHE A 93 13.76 0.34 -2.41
N ALA A 94 14.91 -0.29 -2.56
CA ALA A 94 15.04 -1.63 -3.13
C ALA A 94 14.80 -2.73 -2.08
N TRP A 95 13.58 -2.75 -1.49
CA TRP A 95 13.24 -3.72 -0.46
C TRP A 95 12.87 -5.08 -1.03
N SER A 96 13.22 -6.14 -0.30
CA SER A 96 12.83 -7.51 -0.63
C SER A 96 11.39 -7.81 -0.17
N LYS A 97 10.67 -8.64 -0.93
CA LYS A 97 9.37 -9.17 -0.47
C LYS A 97 9.50 -10.33 0.53
N ASN A 98 10.71 -10.89 0.67
CA ASN A 98 11.00 -12.10 1.45
C ASN A 98 11.91 -11.85 2.66
N ARG A 99 12.32 -10.62 2.89
CA ARG A 99 13.23 -10.24 3.99
C ARG A 99 12.86 -8.86 4.48
N ILE A 100 13.08 -8.61 5.77
CA ILE A 100 13.04 -7.25 6.32
C ILE A 100 14.15 -6.41 5.66
N PRO A 101 13.95 -5.09 5.53
CA PRO A 101 14.98 -4.19 5.03
C PRO A 101 16.26 -4.28 5.86
N ASP A 102 17.40 -4.07 5.23
CA ASP A 102 18.64 -3.87 5.96
C ASP A 102 18.58 -2.60 6.83
N PRO A 103 19.40 -2.53 7.90
CA PRO A 103 19.33 -1.44 8.87
C PRO A 103 19.56 -0.05 8.24
N GLU A 104 20.45 0.08 7.26
CA GLU A 104 20.75 1.34 6.59
C GLU A 104 19.56 1.84 5.76
N SER A 105 18.98 0.93 4.96
CA SER A 105 17.80 1.26 4.15
C SER A 105 16.58 1.57 5.03
N LEU A 106 16.43 0.87 6.17
CA LEU A 106 15.38 1.17 7.12
C LEU A 106 15.59 2.53 7.78
N ALA A 107 16.82 2.85 8.21
CA ALA A 107 17.15 4.15 8.80
C ALA A 107 16.86 5.30 7.83
N ARG A 108 17.24 5.16 6.55
CA ARG A 108 16.92 6.14 5.49
C ARG A 108 15.41 6.30 5.29
N PHE A 109 14.65 5.22 5.37
CA PHE A 109 13.20 5.28 5.30
C PHE A 109 12.60 6.02 6.49
N LEU A 110 13.05 5.73 7.72
CA LEU A 110 12.57 6.40 8.93
C LEU A 110 12.90 7.90 8.92
N ASP A 111 14.10 8.29 8.48
CA ASP A 111 14.47 9.69 8.28
C ASP A 111 13.54 10.38 7.26
N LEU A 112 13.25 9.72 6.14
CA LEU A 112 12.29 10.24 5.17
C LEU A 112 10.89 10.43 5.80
N MET A 113 10.44 9.51 6.66
CA MET A 113 9.14 9.63 7.34
C MET A 113 9.09 10.81 8.33
N GLU A 114 10.21 11.12 8.98
CA GLU A 114 10.31 12.28 9.89
C GLU A 114 10.41 13.60 9.13
N ASN A 115 11.33 13.67 8.18
CA ASN A 115 11.79 14.91 7.57
C ASN A 115 11.25 15.17 6.16
N GLY A 116 10.67 14.15 5.50
CA GLY A 116 10.16 14.25 4.15
C GLY A 116 8.84 15.01 4.00
N ARG A 117 8.50 15.31 2.76
CA ARG A 117 7.29 16.07 2.40
C ARG A 117 6.03 15.18 2.47
N LYS A 118 5.21 15.42 3.48
CA LYS A 118 3.93 14.71 3.72
C LYS A 118 2.79 15.32 2.90
N PRO A 119 1.74 14.55 2.53
CA PRO A 119 1.51 13.12 2.77
C PRO A 119 2.36 12.21 1.88
N PHE A 120 2.66 11.00 2.40
CA PHE A 120 3.33 9.92 1.67
C PHE A 120 2.34 8.92 1.06
N LEU A 121 2.70 8.36 -0.09
CA LEU A 121 2.09 7.14 -0.64
C LEU A 121 3.18 6.10 -0.84
N ALA A 122 3.26 5.12 0.04
CA ALA A 122 4.19 4.01 -0.11
C ALA A 122 3.53 2.84 -0.83
N HIS A 123 4.23 2.25 -1.79
CA HIS A 123 3.71 1.10 -2.53
C HIS A 123 4.78 0.06 -2.86
N CYS A 124 4.31 -1.15 -3.12
CA CYS A 124 5.07 -2.19 -3.78
C CYS A 124 4.22 -2.81 -4.90
N GLU A 125 4.59 -3.97 -5.43
CA GLU A 125 3.84 -4.62 -6.49
C GLU A 125 2.39 -4.94 -6.08
N GLY A 126 2.21 -5.68 -4.98
CA GLY A 126 0.90 -6.11 -4.46
C GLY A 126 0.33 -5.22 -3.35
N GLY A 127 1.12 -4.29 -2.79
CA GLY A 127 0.69 -3.46 -1.66
C GLY A 127 0.60 -4.22 -0.33
N THR A 128 1.20 -5.40 -0.23
CA THR A 128 1.10 -6.27 0.96
C THR A 128 2.41 -6.27 1.77
N HIS A 129 3.38 -7.09 1.42
CA HIS A 129 4.60 -7.33 2.21
C HIS A 129 5.42 -6.06 2.49
N ARG A 130 6.09 -5.50 1.48
CA ARG A 130 6.96 -4.31 1.62
C ARG A 130 6.19 -3.08 2.10
N THR A 131 5.00 -2.88 1.55
CA THR A 131 4.11 -1.78 1.97
C THR A 131 3.62 -1.99 3.41
N GLY A 132 3.38 -3.23 3.83
CA GLY A 132 3.05 -3.56 5.22
C GLY A 132 4.21 -3.25 6.17
N VAL A 133 5.45 -3.64 5.80
CA VAL A 133 6.65 -3.30 6.58
C VAL A 133 6.81 -1.79 6.71
N ALA A 134 6.69 -1.04 5.61
CA ALA A 134 6.77 0.42 5.63
C ALA A 134 5.72 1.05 6.55
N ALA A 135 4.46 0.59 6.45
CA ALA A 135 3.37 1.08 7.28
C ALA A 135 3.58 0.75 8.77
N ALA A 136 3.99 -0.47 9.10
CA ALA A 136 4.29 -0.87 10.47
C ALA A 136 5.46 -0.08 11.05
N SER A 137 6.55 0.08 10.29
CA SER A 137 7.72 0.86 10.72
C SER A 137 7.35 2.33 10.98
N PHE A 138 6.53 2.91 10.10
CA PHE A 138 6.00 4.27 10.31
C PHE A 138 5.17 4.37 11.60
N LEU A 139 4.26 3.43 11.85
CA LEU A 139 3.44 3.45 13.06
C LEU A 139 4.29 3.29 14.33
N LEU A 140 5.30 2.43 14.31
CA LEU A 140 6.25 2.27 15.42
C LEU A 140 7.04 3.56 15.67
N LEU A 141 7.50 4.24 14.61
CA LEU A 141 8.16 5.55 14.71
C LEU A 141 7.23 6.60 15.37
N ARG A 142 5.92 6.52 15.11
CA ARG A 142 4.90 7.39 15.73
C ARG A 142 4.54 7.00 17.16
N GLY A 143 5.21 6.01 17.76
CA GLY A 143 4.96 5.53 19.11
C GLY A 143 3.73 4.63 19.25
N VAL A 144 3.17 4.14 18.15
CA VAL A 144 2.07 3.17 18.18
C VAL A 144 2.60 1.81 18.61
N GLY A 145 1.88 1.14 19.50
CA GLY A 145 2.31 -0.16 20.05
C GLY A 145 2.42 -1.25 18.98
N VAL A 146 3.26 -2.25 19.23
CA VAL A 146 3.59 -3.37 18.31
C VAL A 146 2.33 -4.09 17.82
N GLU A 147 1.35 -4.34 18.69
CA GLU A 147 0.12 -5.05 18.32
C GLU A 147 -0.71 -4.27 17.30
N ALA A 148 -0.78 -2.94 17.42
CA ALA A 148 -1.47 -2.11 16.44
C ALA A 148 -0.67 -2.02 15.12
N ALA A 149 0.66 -1.98 15.16
CA ALA A 149 1.51 -2.03 13.98
C ALA A 149 1.37 -3.38 13.24
N ARG A 150 1.21 -4.50 13.96
CA ARG A 150 0.88 -5.82 13.38
C ARG A 150 -0.42 -5.82 12.59
N GLY A 151 -1.38 -4.95 12.89
CA GLY A 151 -2.60 -4.77 12.11
C GLY A 151 -2.36 -4.36 10.65
N GLN A 152 -1.13 -3.95 10.29
CA GLN A 152 -0.75 -3.71 8.89
C GLN A 152 -0.55 -4.99 8.08
N PHE A 153 -0.51 -6.14 8.74
CA PHE A 153 -0.38 -7.49 8.20
C PHE A 153 -1.67 -8.27 8.53
N GLY A 154 -2.75 -8.00 7.86
CA GLY A 154 -4.02 -8.72 8.04
C GLY A 154 -4.26 -9.76 6.94
N PRO A 155 -5.32 -10.58 7.02
CA PRO A 155 -5.62 -11.63 6.05
C PRO A 155 -5.81 -11.15 4.61
N PHE A 156 -6.00 -9.85 4.42
CA PHE A 156 -6.03 -9.19 3.10
C PHE A 156 -4.72 -8.50 2.75
N PHE A 157 -3.80 -8.34 3.69
CA PHE A 157 -2.52 -7.65 3.52
C PHE A 157 -1.33 -8.56 3.72
N ASN A 158 -1.57 -9.83 3.90
CA ASN A 158 -0.64 -10.97 3.99
C ASN A 158 0.71 -10.73 4.66
N ASP A 159 0.98 -11.66 5.52
CA ASP A 159 2.20 -12.14 6.13
C ASP A 159 3.45 -11.32 5.83
N ALA A 160 3.87 -10.53 6.82
CA ALA A 160 5.25 -10.11 6.87
C ALA A 160 6.12 -11.36 6.98
N PRO A 161 7.23 -11.44 6.28
CA PRO A 161 8.29 -12.35 6.64
C PRO A 161 8.83 -11.87 8.01
N ILE A 162 8.38 -12.53 9.05
CA ILE A 162 8.97 -12.42 10.39
C ILE A 162 9.97 -13.54 10.52
#